data_2d15197fc9c2167f18cd44744f897a6b
#
_entry.id   2d15197fc9c2167f18cd44744f897a6b
#
_cell.length_a   1.000
_cell.length_b   1.000
_cell.length_c   1.000
_cell.angle_alpha   90.00
_cell.angle_beta   90.00
_cell.angle_gamma   90.00
#
_symmetry.space_group_name_H-M   'P 1'
#
loop_
_entity.id
_entity.type
_entity.pdbx_description
1 polymer ?
#
loop_
_entity_poly.entity_id
_entity_poly.type
_entity_poly.pdbx_seq_one_letter_code
_entity_poly.pdbx_strand_id
1 'polypeptide(L)'
;SAANSFADDNVLRVATEPSFAPFEFMDQKTSELVGFDVDIINAVAEVEGYKTNISSMPFDGQIPAVVTNQIDVAISGFTITDERKKIVNFSEPYYDAGLGALVRIEKKDEIKKLADLKGRSICAQIGTSGAMFAQKIEGANVTQFNTASEAFMELNKGSCDATVNDKPVLEYYLATSKNDKLFMINDKFTQEQYGIVTSKNNKELSDKIEDGLKKIKAN
;
A
#
# COMPACT_ATOMS: atom_id res chain seq x y z
N SER A 1 -10.66 19.22 27.02
CA SER A 1 -9.99 19.61 25.78
C SER A 1 -8.72 18.81 25.61
N ALA A 2 -8.77 17.83 24.84
CA ALA A 2 -7.62 17.11 24.53
C ALA A 2 -7.00 17.68 23.33
N ALA A 3 -6.18 18.56 23.52
CA ALA A 3 -5.36 18.95 22.55
C ALA A 3 -4.27 17.95 22.37
N ASN A 4 -4.36 17.21 21.42
CA ASN A 4 -3.41 16.45 21.14
C ASN A 4 -2.40 16.71 20.33
N SER A 5 -1.48 17.11 20.66
CA SER A 5 -0.62 17.60 19.87
C SER A 5 0.62 16.83 19.80
N PHE A 6 0.76 16.12 18.75
CA PHE A 6 2.01 15.71 18.25
C PHE A 6 2.93 16.86 18.06
N ALA A 7 2.37 18.04 17.83
CA ALA A 7 3.11 19.24 17.62
C ALA A 7 3.91 19.71 18.82
N ASP A 8 3.54 19.35 20.01
CA ASP A 8 4.24 19.76 21.19
C ASP A 8 5.64 19.12 21.24
N ASP A 9 5.81 17.93 20.67
CA ASP A 9 7.08 17.24 20.66
C ASP A 9 7.71 17.23 19.26
N ASN A 10 7.04 17.82 18.26
CA ASN A 10 7.41 17.74 16.86
C ASN A 10 7.65 16.32 16.35
N VAL A 11 6.88 15.38 16.88
CA VAL A 11 6.97 13.99 16.48
C VAL A 11 5.69 13.58 15.78
N LEU A 12 5.82 13.12 14.53
CA LEU A 12 4.69 12.59 13.78
C LEU A 12 4.50 11.12 14.11
N ARG A 13 3.28 10.76 14.49
CA ARG A 13 2.87 9.36 14.64
C ARG A 13 2.47 8.84 13.27
N VAL A 14 3.28 7.94 12.73
CA VAL A 14 3.13 7.43 11.37
C VAL A 14 2.77 5.96 11.40
N ALA A 15 1.79 5.55 10.61
CA ALA A 15 1.43 4.15 10.45
C ALA A 15 1.80 3.64 9.06
N THR A 16 2.22 2.40 9.00
CA THR A 16 2.50 1.68 7.76
C THR A 16 2.29 0.18 8.00
N GLU A 17 1.99 -0.59 6.94
CA GLU A 17 1.86 -2.04 7.04
C GLU A 17 3.06 -2.70 6.37
N PRO A 18 3.99 -3.34 7.11
CA PRO A 18 5.32 -3.70 6.62
C PRO A 18 5.44 -4.99 5.80
N SER A 19 4.37 -5.47 5.21
CA SER A 19 4.44 -6.60 4.28
C SER A 19 4.40 -6.15 2.80
N PHE A 20 4.69 -4.88 2.54
CA PHE A 20 4.49 -4.28 1.22
C PHE A 20 5.79 -3.82 0.57
N ALA A 21 6.77 -4.74 0.47
CA ALA A 21 8.05 -4.45 -0.17
C ALA A 21 7.85 -4.14 -1.67
N PRO A 22 8.54 -3.15 -2.23
CA PRO A 22 9.68 -2.42 -1.67
C PRO A 22 9.32 -1.10 -0.95
N PHE A 23 8.05 -0.86 -0.70
CA PHE A 23 7.59 0.40 -0.11
C PHE A 23 7.75 0.44 1.41
N GLU A 24 7.34 -0.61 2.10
CA GLU A 24 7.58 -0.78 3.51
C GLU A 24 7.76 -2.25 3.83
N PHE A 25 8.80 -2.57 4.52
CA PHE A 25 9.10 -3.96 4.94
C PHE A 25 10.13 -3.97 6.08
N MET A 26 10.22 -5.09 6.77
CA MET A 26 11.22 -5.27 7.80
C MET A 26 12.51 -5.81 7.18
N ASP A 27 13.63 -5.11 7.40
CA ASP A 27 14.94 -5.60 7.01
C ASP A 27 15.28 -6.82 7.88
N GLN A 28 15.56 -7.95 7.24
CA GLN A 28 15.80 -9.19 7.97
C GLN A 28 17.11 -9.21 8.75
N LYS A 29 18.07 -8.37 8.35
CA LYS A 29 19.38 -8.32 9.01
C LYS A 29 19.35 -7.38 10.20
N THR A 30 18.69 -6.23 10.08
CA THR A 30 18.69 -5.19 11.11
C THR A 30 17.43 -5.17 11.94
N SER A 31 16.37 -5.84 11.51
CA SER A 31 15.03 -5.78 12.09
C SER A 31 14.45 -4.36 12.10
N GLU A 32 14.94 -3.50 11.22
CA GLU A 32 14.43 -2.15 11.07
C GLU A 32 13.37 -2.09 9.99
N LEU A 33 12.44 -1.17 10.16
CA LEU A 33 11.42 -0.88 9.17
C LEU A 33 12.04 0.01 8.09
N VAL A 34 12.04 -0.45 6.86
CA VAL A 34 12.70 0.19 5.72
C VAL A 34 11.79 0.22 4.49
N GLY A 35 12.20 0.92 3.47
CA GLY A 35 11.54 0.95 2.17
C GLY A 35 11.32 2.37 1.65
N PHE A 36 10.79 2.44 0.44
CA PHE A 36 10.59 3.71 -0.26
C PHE A 36 9.66 4.65 0.51
N ASP A 37 8.55 4.14 1.04
CA ASP A 37 7.59 4.94 1.82
C ASP A 37 8.22 5.46 3.11
N VAL A 38 9.02 4.63 3.77
CA VAL A 38 9.74 5.02 4.99
C VAL A 38 10.71 6.16 4.68
N ASP A 39 11.46 6.05 3.59
CA ASP A 39 12.39 7.08 3.16
C ASP A 39 11.67 8.40 2.81
N ILE A 40 10.53 8.31 2.14
CA ILE A 40 9.74 9.50 1.78
C ILE A 40 9.24 10.23 3.02
N ILE A 41 8.62 9.54 3.97
CA ILE A 41 8.06 10.22 5.14
C ILE A 41 9.15 10.77 6.05
N ASN A 42 10.27 10.09 6.17
CA ASN A 42 11.41 10.58 6.94
C ASN A 42 12.02 11.84 6.30
N ALA A 43 12.15 11.86 4.97
CA ALA A 43 12.66 13.02 4.25
C ALA A 43 11.72 14.22 4.35
N VAL A 44 10.41 14.00 4.21
CA VAL A 44 9.40 15.05 4.37
C VAL A 44 9.43 15.62 5.79
N ALA A 45 9.46 14.75 6.79
CA ALA A 45 9.51 15.15 8.20
C ALA A 45 10.76 15.97 8.48
N GLU A 46 11.91 15.54 8.02
CA GLU A 46 13.18 16.23 8.26
C GLU A 46 13.15 17.66 7.72
N VAL A 47 12.74 17.87 6.49
CA VAL A 47 12.71 19.21 5.90
C VAL A 47 11.66 20.13 6.52
N GLU A 48 10.66 19.55 7.20
CA GLU A 48 9.60 20.31 7.88
C GLU A 48 9.82 20.44 9.40
N GLY A 49 10.94 19.93 9.91
CA GLY A 49 11.29 20.08 11.32
C GLY A 49 10.62 19.08 12.26
N TYR A 50 10.16 17.94 11.72
CA TYR A 50 9.56 16.88 12.52
C TYR A 50 10.49 15.68 12.64
N LYS A 51 10.30 14.93 13.70
CA LYS A 51 10.78 13.56 13.82
C LYS A 51 9.62 12.63 13.53
N THR A 52 9.89 11.37 13.22
CA THR A 52 8.86 10.37 12.99
C THR A 52 8.90 9.27 14.03
N ASN A 53 7.74 8.79 14.41
CA ASN A 53 7.58 7.55 15.16
C ASN A 53 6.70 6.65 14.28
N ILE A 54 7.35 5.74 13.56
CA ILE A 54 6.68 4.87 12.59
C ILE A 54 6.33 3.55 13.26
N SER A 55 5.05 3.20 13.24
CA SER A 55 4.56 1.95 13.82
C SER A 55 3.86 1.10 12.78
N SER A 56 3.92 -0.20 13.00
CA SER A 56 3.21 -1.18 12.18
C SER A 56 1.74 -1.19 12.55
N MET A 57 0.88 -1.16 11.55
CA MET A 57 -0.58 -1.21 11.75
C MET A 57 -1.22 -1.92 10.56
N PRO A 58 -2.25 -2.76 10.77
CA PRO A 58 -2.97 -3.38 9.67
C PRO A 58 -3.46 -2.33 8.67
N PHE A 59 -3.38 -2.65 7.38
CA PHE A 59 -3.68 -1.69 6.31
C PHE A 59 -5.09 -1.11 6.43
N ASP A 60 -6.09 -1.95 6.64
CA ASP A 60 -7.50 -1.54 6.74
C ASP A 60 -7.82 -0.72 8.00
N GLY A 61 -6.95 -0.74 8.99
CA GLY A 61 -7.09 0.04 10.22
C GLY A 61 -6.48 1.44 10.15
N GLN A 62 -5.68 1.75 9.14
CA GLN A 62 -4.89 2.98 9.12
C GLN A 62 -5.74 4.24 8.86
N ILE A 63 -6.61 4.23 7.86
CA ILE A 63 -7.49 5.37 7.58
C ILE A 63 -8.41 5.68 8.78
N PRO A 64 -9.09 4.69 9.39
CA PRO A 64 -9.84 4.95 10.61
C PRO A 64 -9.00 5.56 11.74
N ALA A 65 -7.76 5.11 11.90
CA ALA A 65 -6.86 5.65 12.93
C ALA A 65 -6.44 7.12 12.65
N VAL A 66 -6.29 7.50 11.37
CA VAL A 66 -6.08 8.90 10.99
C VAL A 66 -7.32 9.74 11.29
N VAL A 67 -8.49 9.24 10.92
CA VAL A 67 -9.77 9.95 11.13
C VAL A 67 -10.02 10.20 12.62
N THR A 68 -9.67 9.24 13.49
CA THR A 68 -9.89 9.35 14.94
C THR A 68 -8.70 9.94 15.71
N ASN A 69 -7.70 10.46 14.99
CA ASN A 69 -6.51 11.06 15.59
C ASN A 69 -5.65 10.11 16.44
N GLN A 70 -5.72 8.82 16.20
CA GLN A 70 -4.81 7.86 16.83
C GLN A 70 -3.42 7.92 16.21
N ILE A 71 -3.35 8.26 14.91
CA ILE A 71 -2.12 8.53 14.20
C ILE A 71 -2.26 9.83 13.40
N ASP A 72 -1.14 10.44 13.04
CA ASP A 72 -1.10 11.69 12.30
C ASP A 72 -1.01 11.50 10.80
N VAL A 73 -0.24 10.51 10.39
CA VAL A 73 0.06 10.24 8.98
C VAL A 73 -0.01 8.75 8.71
N ALA A 74 -0.60 8.35 7.61
CA ALA A 74 -0.46 7.01 7.08
C ALA A 74 0.27 7.06 5.74
N ILE A 75 1.31 6.26 5.62
CA ILE A 75 2.03 6.07 4.37
C ILE A 75 2.26 4.57 4.21
N SER A 76 1.54 3.96 3.28
CA SER A 76 1.47 2.51 3.19
C SER A 76 1.05 2.07 1.79
N GLY A 77 1.61 2.72 0.76
CA GLY A 77 1.21 2.48 -0.62
C GLY A 77 -0.28 2.76 -0.85
N PHE A 78 -0.80 3.84 -0.24
CA PHE A 78 -2.21 4.16 -0.38
C PHE A 78 -2.51 4.74 -1.75
N THR A 79 -3.24 3.98 -2.55
CA THR A 79 -3.77 4.48 -3.81
C THR A 79 -4.77 5.61 -3.56
N ILE A 80 -4.59 6.71 -4.26
CA ILE A 80 -5.50 7.85 -4.21
C ILE A 80 -6.79 7.46 -4.93
N THR A 81 -7.91 7.44 -4.21
CA THR A 81 -9.23 7.14 -4.78
C THR A 81 -10.23 8.21 -4.37
N ASP A 82 -11.27 8.40 -5.18
CA ASP A 82 -12.34 9.36 -4.86
C ASP A 82 -13.07 8.98 -3.56
N GLU A 83 -13.24 7.68 -3.30
CA GLU A 83 -13.87 7.22 -2.07
C GLU A 83 -13.05 7.59 -0.85
N ARG A 84 -11.73 7.36 -0.90
CA ARG A 84 -10.82 7.71 0.19
C ARG A 84 -10.73 9.23 0.40
N LYS A 85 -10.75 9.99 -0.70
CA LYS A 85 -10.71 11.47 -0.62
C LYS A 85 -11.91 12.06 0.11
N LYS A 86 -13.01 11.34 0.22
CA LYS A 86 -14.18 11.80 0.97
C LYS A 86 -13.94 11.84 2.48
N ILE A 87 -13.03 11.02 2.97
CA ILE A 87 -12.80 10.85 4.40
C ILE A 87 -11.42 11.28 4.90
N VAL A 88 -10.42 11.35 4.04
CA VAL A 88 -9.07 11.80 4.37
C VAL A 88 -8.52 12.74 3.32
N ASN A 89 -7.42 13.43 3.66
CA ASN A 89 -6.66 14.19 2.70
C ASN A 89 -5.53 13.33 2.17
N PHE A 90 -5.22 13.52 0.90
CA PHE A 90 -4.03 12.95 0.26
C PHE A 90 -3.08 14.08 -0.13
N SER A 91 -1.79 13.82 -0.02
CA SER A 91 -0.78 14.66 -0.65
C SER A 91 -0.87 14.55 -2.17
N GLU A 92 -0.15 15.40 -2.89
CA GLU A 92 0.11 15.16 -4.30
C GLU A 92 0.75 13.78 -4.47
N PRO A 93 0.56 13.13 -5.61
CA PRO A 93 1.13 11.80 -5.83
C PRO A 93 2.65 11.78 -5.69
N TYR A 94 3.17 10.74 -5.06
CA TYR A 94 4.62 10.54 -4.95
C TYR A 94 5.13 9.32 -5.74
N TYR A 95 4.23 8.47 -6.21
CA TYR A 95 4.59 7.27 -6.97
C TYR A 95 3.46 6.87 -7.91
N ASP A 96 3.84 6.48 -9.14
CA ASP A 96 2.88 5.96 -10.11
C ASP A 96 2.88 4.44 -10.00
N ALA A 97 1.72 3.87 -9.71
CA ALA A 97 1.51 2.44 -9.61
C ALA A 97 0.29 2.03 -10.43
N GLY A 98 0.04 0.77 -10.48
CA GLY A 98 -1.15 0.19 -11.11
C GLY A 98 -1.29 -1.23 -10.61
N LEU A 99 -2.40 -1.87 -10.89
CA LEU A 99 -2.64 -3.24 -10.46
C LEU A 99 -2.13 -4.24 -11.48
N GLY A 100 -1.81 -5.41 -10.99
CA GLY A 100 -1.48 -6.58 -11.77
C GLY A 100 -1.98 -7.83 -11.07
N ALA A 101 -1.65 -8.98 -11.60
CA ALA A 101 -1.96 -10.26 -10.98
C ALA A 101 -0.83 -11.27 -11.19
N LEU A 102 -0.54 -12.01 -10.13
CA LEU A 102 0.32 -13.19 -10.20
C LEU A 102 -0.54 -14.43 -10.29
N VAL A 103 -0.08 -15.40 -11.08
CA VAL A 103 -0.77 -16.67 -11.34
C VAL A 103 0.27 -17.77 -11.27
N ARG A 104 -0.13 -18.98 -10.82
CA ARG A 104 0.76 -20.13 -10.86
C ARG A 104 1.04 -20.55 -12.29
N ILE A 105 2.29 -20.92 -12.57
CA ILE A 105 2.77 -21.29 -13.91
C ILE A 105 1.96 -22.43 -14.53
N GLU A 106 1.44 -23.34 -13.74
CA GLU A 106 0.62 -24.46 -14.18
C GLU A 106 -0.72 -24.03 -14.78
N LYS A 107 -1.15 -22.79 -14.51
CA LYS A 107 -2.39 -22.21 -15.04
C LYS A 107 -2.13 -21.27 -16.23
N LYS A 108 -0.89 -21.20 -16.71
CA LYS A 108 -0.51 -20.21 -17.75
C LYS A 108 -1.29 -20.32 -19.05
N ASP A 109 -1.75 -21.50 -19.39
CA ASP A 109 -2.52 -21.72 -20.62
C ASP A 109 -3.99 -21.34 -20.46
N GLU A 110 -4.49 -21.27 -19.22
CA GLU A 110 -5.87 -20.94 -18.92
C GLU A 110 -6.05 -19.46 -18.55
N ILE A 111 -5.03 -18.87 -17.92
CA ILE A 111 -5.08 -17.50 -17.40
C ILE A 111 -3.93 -16.70 -18.01
N LYS A 112 -4.20 -15.98 -19.09
CA LYS A 112 -3.19 -15.22 -19.84
C LYS A 112 -3.39 -13.71 -19.76
N LYS A 113 -4.61 -13.27 -19.50
CA LYS A 113 -4.99 -11.86 -19.49
C LYS A 113 -6.07 -11.60 -18.45
N LEU A 114 -6.36 -10.33 -18.20
CA LEU A 114 -7.33 -9.90 -17.19
C LEU A 114 -8.68 -10.60 -17.36
N ALA A 115 -9.18 -10.69 -18.59
CA ALA A 115 -10.47 -11.32 -18.86
C ALA A 115 -10.55 -12.78 -18.40
N ASP A 116 -9.42 -13.46 -18.32
CA ASP A 116 -9.36 -14.87 -17.92
C ASP A 116 -9.51 -15.06 -16.40
N LEU A 117 -9.53 -13.97 -15.64
CA LEU A 117 -9.77 -14.02 -14.19
C LEU A 117 -11.25 -14.19 -13.82
N LYS A 118 -12.15 -14.07 -14.79
CA LYS A 118 -13.57 -14.27 -14.53
C LYS A 118 -13.80 -15.67 -13.97
N GLY A 119 -14.60 -15.75 -12.91
CA GLY A 119 -14.94 -17.02 -12.27
C GLY A 119 -13.81 -17.67 -11.47
N ARG A 120 -12.67 -17.03 -11.34
CA ARG A 120 -11.51 -17.59 -10.65
C ARG A 120 -11.47 -17.24 -9.16
N SER A 121 -10.74 -18.04 -8.40
CA SER A 121 -10.45 -17.74 -7.00
C SER A 121 -9.26 -16.78 -6.93
N ILE A 122 -9.45 -15.67 -6.24
CA ILE A 122 -8.46 -14.60 -6.15
C ILE A 122 -8.16 -14.30 -4.68
N CYS A 123 -6.88 -14.22 -4.33
CA CYS A 123 -6.41 -13.78 -3.04
C CYS A 123 -6.00 -12.31 -3.11
N ALA A 124 -6.31 -11.54 -2.09
CA ALA A 124 -5.93 -10.13 -2.02
C ALA A 124 -5.77 -9.69 -0.56
N GLN A 125 -5.11 -8.56 -0.35
CA GLN A 125 -5.00 -7.95 0.98
C GLN A 125 -6.26 -7.11 1.26
N ILE A 126 -6.83 -7.27 2.44
CA ILE A 126 -8.08 -6.58 2.81
C ILE A 126 -7.92 -5.07 2.78
N GLY A 127 -8.94 -4.37 2.29
CA GLY A 127 -8.99 -2.91 2.25
C GLY A 127 -8.19 -2.24 1.15
N THR A 128 -7.52 -3.03 0.29
CA THR A 128 -6.70 -2.49 -0.80
C THR A 128 -7.51 -2.21 -2.06
N SER A 129 -6.96 -1.38 -2.94
CA SER A 129 -7.53 -1.17 -4.28
C SER A 129 -7.54 -2.48 -5.08
N GLY A 130 -6.54 -3.33 -4.88
CA GLY A 130 -6.47 -4.66 -5.51
C GLY A 130 -7.63 -5.56 -5.09
N ALA A 131 -7.97 -5.60 -3.80
CA ALA A 131 -9.11 -6.36 -3.31
C ALA A 131 -10.43 -5.83 -3.88
N MET A 132 -10.61 -4.51 -3.91
CA MET A 132 -11.82 -3.90 -4.48
C MET A 132 -11.96 -4.17 -5.98
N PHE A 133 -10.85 -4.10 -6.70
CA PHE A 133 -10.82 -4.44 -8.12
C PHE A 133 -11.20 -5.90 -8.37
N ALA A 134 -10.61 -6.82 -7.60
CA ALA A 134 -10.87 -8.25 -7.72
C ALA A 134 -12.35 -8.58 -7.45
N GLN A 135 -12.96 -7.91 -6.46
CA GLN A 135 -14.37 -8.12 -6.13
C GLN A 135 -15.32 -7.72 -7.26
N LYS A 136 -14.90 -6.86 -8.17
CA LYS A 136 -15.69 -6.43 -9.31
C LYS A 136 -15.53 -7.34 -10.53
N ILE A 137 -14.60 -8.30 -10.49
CA ILE A 137 -14.42 -9.25 -11.59
C ILE A 137 -15.59 -10.24 -11.56
N GLU A 138 -16.24 -10.39 -12.70
CA GLU A 138 -17.43 -11.23 -12.81
C GLU A 138 -17.16 -12.67 -12.36
N GLY A 139 -17.95 -13.14 -11.40
CA GLY A 139 -17.87 -14.50 -10.89
C GLY A 139 -16.62 -14.83 -10.06
N ALA A 140 -15.75 -13.86 -9.80
CA ALA A 140 -14.56 -14.12 -9.01
C ALA A 140 -14.92 -14.40 -7.55
N ASN A 141 -14.22 -15.38 -6.96
CA ASN A 141 -14.34 -15.71 -5.55
C ASN A 141 -13.11 -15.15 -4.85
N VAL A 142 -13.27 -14.03 -4.14
CA VAL A 142 -12.16 -13.29 -3.52
C VAL A 142 -12.04 -13.63 -2.05
N THR A 143 -10.85 -14.11 -1.66
CA THR A 143 -10.49 -14.30 -0.25
C THR A 143 -9.50 -13.22 0.15
N GLN A 144 -9.80 -12.51 1.23
CA GLN A 144 -9.00 -11.39 1.70
C GLN A 144 -8.21 -11.76 2.94
N PHE A 145 -6.96 -11.32 2.98
CA PHE A 145 -6.02 -11.56 4.08
C PHE A 145 -5.52 -10.24 4.64
N ASN A 146 -5.03 -10.24 5.87
CA ASN A 146 -4.53 -9.02 6.50
C ASN A 146 -3.26 -8.48 5.83
N THR A 147 -2.44 -9.35 5.25
CA THR A 147 -1.18 -8.95 4.64
C THR A 147 -1.05 -9.48 3.20
N ALA A 148 -0.25 -8.79 2.40
CA ALA A 148 0.12 -9.27 1.06
C ALA A 148 0.89 -10.60 1.15
N SER A 149 1.73 -10.75 2.17
CA SER A 149 2.52 -11.97 2.39
C SER A 149 1.62 -13.21 2.57
N GLU A 150 0.53 -13.08 3.33
CA GLU A 150 -0.43 -14.17 3.49
C GLU A 150 -1.10 -14.53 2.16
N ALA A 151 -1.47 -13.54 1.35
CA ALA A 151 -2.04 -13.77 0.02
C ALA A 151 -1.06 -14.50 -0.90
N PHE A 152 0.22 -14.14 -0.88
CA PHE A 152 1.26 -14.83 -1.65
C PHE A 152 1.43 -16.27 -1.18
N MET A 153 1.42 -16.52 0.13
CA MET A 153 1.50 -17.87 0.66
C MET A 153 0.35 -18.75 0.18
N GLU A 154 -0.86 -18.22 0.20
CA GLU A 154 -2.04 -18.95 -0.26
C GLU A 154 -2.01 -19.22 -1.77
N LEU A 155 -1.51 -18.27 -2.56
CA LEU A 155 -1.28 -18.48 -3.99
C LEU A 155 -0.29 -19.63 -4.23
N ASN A 156 0.84 -19.61 -3.51
CA ASN A 156 1.86 -20.65 -3.65
C ASN A 156 1.35 -22.04 -3.25
N LYS A 157 0.45 -22.11 -2.26
CA LYS A 157 -0.15 -23.38 -1.86
C LYS A 157 -1.20 -23.90 -2.84
N GLY A 158 -1.68 -23.06 -3.73
CA GLY A 158 -2.76 -23.43 -4.64
C GLY A 158 -4.16 -23.18 -4.11
N SER A 159 -4.30 -22.43 -3.00
CA SER A 159 -5.60 -22.12 -2.42
C SER A 159 -6.37 -21.07 -3.22
N CYS A 160 -5.69 -20.30 -4.05
CA CYS A 160 -6.31 -19.40 -5.02
C CYS A 160 -5.58 -19.50 -6.36
N ASP A 161 -6.26 -19.12 -7.44
CA ASP A 161 -5.69 -19.16 -8.78
C ASP A 161 -4.80 -17.97 -9.08
N ALA A 162 -5.10 -16.84 -8.48
CA ALA A 162 -4.37 -15.59 -8.70
C ALA A 162 -4.35 -14.73 -7.44
N THR A 163 -3.38 -13.82 -7.36
CA THR A 163 -3.41 -12.72 -6.41
C THR A 163 -3.36 -11.41 -7.18
N VAL A 164 -4.22 -10.45 -6.81
CA VAL A 164 -4.25 -9.10 -7.37
C VAL A 164 -3.63 -8.15 -6.36
N ASN A 165 -2.65 -7.39 -6.79
CA ASN A 165 -1.95 -6.43 -5.96
C ASN A 165 -1.32 -5.36 -6.86
N ASP A 166 -0.64 -4.41 -6.25
CA ASP A 166 0.07 -3.36 -6.96
C ASP A 166 1.24 -3.95 -7.74
N LYS A 167 1.33 -3.59 -8.99
CA LYS A 167 2.33 -4.14 -9.91
C LYS A 167 3.76 -4.05 -9.39
N PRO A 168 4.23 -2.91 -8.85
CA PRO A 168 5.60 -2.86 -8.33
C PRO A 168 5.86 -3.82 -7.17
N VAL A 169 4.86 -4.11 -6.34
CA VAL A 169 4.97 -5.10 -5.26
C VAL A 169 5.09 -6.51 -5.84
N LEU A 170 4.29 -6.82 -6.85
CA LEU A 170 4.35 -8.12 -7.53
C LEU A 170 5.70 -8.33 -8.24
N GLU A 171 6.19 -7.31 -8.92
CA GLU A 171 7.49 -7.35 -9.60
C GLU A 171 8.63 -7.59 -8.61
N TYR A 172 8.62 -6.87 -7.49
CA TYR A 172 9.63 -7.01 -6.45
C TYR A 172 9.60 -8.42 -5.81
N TYR A 173 8.39 -8.91 -5.55
CA TYR A 173 8.21 -10.27 -5.02
C TYR A 173 8.79 -11.33 -5.95
N LEU A 174 8.49 -11.26 -7.24
CA LEU A 174 9.05 -12.21 -8.22
C LEU A 174 10.58 -12.12 -8.28
N ALA A 175 11.11 -10.91 -8.29
CA ALA A 175 12.56 -10.71 -8.41
C ALA A 175 13.33 -11.21 -7.17
N THR A 176 12.79 -10.98 -5.98
CA THR A 176 13.50 -11.29 -4.73
C THR A 176 13.26 -12.70 -4.23
N SER A 177 12.07 -13.25 -4.46
CA SER A 177 11.76 -14.63 -4.05
C SER A 177 12.34 -15.66 -5.00
N LYS A 178 12.72 -15.24 -6.20
CA LYS A 178 13.19 -16.14 -7.27
C LYS A 178 12.22 -17.29 -7.52
N ASN A 179 10.92 -16.99 -7.39
CA ASN A 179 9.88 -17.98 -7.51
C ASN A 179 9.55 -18.21 -8.99
N ASP A 180 10.02 -19.33 -9.53
CA ASP A 180 9.81 -19.70 -10.94
C ASP A 180 8.46 -20.40 -11.16
N LYS A 181 7.67 -20.58 -10.10
CA LYS A 181 6.36 -21.21 -10.17
C LYS A 181 5.22 -20.23 -10.39
N LEU A 182 5.53 -18.95 -10.37
CA LEU A 182 4.57 -17.87 -10.58
C LEU A 182 4.96 -17.02 -11.77
N PHE A 183 3.97 -16.41 -12.39
CA PHE A 183 4.20 -15.40 -13.42
C PHE A 183 3.20 -14.24 -13.27
N MET A 184 3.57 -13.07 -13.76
CA MET A 184 2.67 -11.94 -13.79
C MET A 184 1.95 -11.86 -15.13
N ILE A 185 0.63 -11.68 -15.11
CA ILE A 185 -0.15 -11.48 -16.32
C ILE A 185 0.35 -10.22 -17.03
N ASN A 186 0.67 -10.35 -18.33
CA ASN A 186 1.07 -9.22 -19.12
C ASN A 186 -0.17 -8.54 -19.74
N ASP A 187 -0.83 -7.72 -18.94
CA ASP A 187 -2.03 -7.00 -19.33
C ASP A 187 -2.11 -5.70 -18.55
N LYS A 188 -2.88 -4.75 -19.05
CA LYS A 188 -3.08 -3.48 -18.37
C LYS A 188 -4.34 -3.56 -17.51
N PHE A 189 -4.19 -3.38 -16.22
CA PHE A 189 -5.30 -3.40 -15.27
C PHE A 189 -5.80 -1.99 -14.97
N THR A 190 -4.99 -1.19 -14.28
CA THR A 190 -5.35 0.16 -13.86
C THR A 190 -4.15 1.09 -13.93
N GLN A 191 -4.42 2.41 -13.86
CA GLN A 191 -3.40 3.42 -13.59
C GLN A 191 -3.75 4.03 -12.25
N GLU A 192 -2.84 3.93 -11.29
CA GLU A 192 -3.05 4.38 -9.92
C GLU A 192 -1.84 5.15 -9.42
N GLN A 193 -2.05 6.00 -8.43
CA GLN A 193 -0.99 6.80 -7.83
C GLN A 193 -1.10 6.72 -6.32
N TYR A 194 0.06 6.72 -5.63
CA TYR A 194 0.11 6.76 -4.17
C TYR A 194 0.19 8.17 -3.65
N GLY A 195 -0.49 8.42 -2.55
CA GLY A 195 -0.42 9.66 -1.80
C GLY A 195 -0.23 9.40 -0.31
N ILE A 196 0.27 10.41 0.39
CA ILE A 196 0.42 10.40 1.84
C ILE A 196 -0.92 10.82 2.45
N VAL A 197 -1.40 10.07 3.44
CA VAL A 197 -2.71 10.25 4.06
C VAL A 197 -2.60 11.07 5.33
N THR A 198 -3.42 12.12 5.45
CA THR A 198 -3.58 12.92 6.67
C THR A 198 -5.07 13.19 6.94
N SER A 199 -5.39 13.64 8.16
CA SER A 199 -6.76 13.95 8.53
C SER A 199 -7.24 15.22 7.84
N LYS A 200 -8.50 15.23 7.39
CA LYS A 200 -9.16 16.44 6.89
C LYS A 200 -9.26 17.54 7.94
N ASN A 201 -9.20 17.16 9.22
CA ASN A 201 -9.31 18.13 10.31
C ASN A 201 -7.96 18.73 10.72
N ASN A 202 -6.88 18.34 10.07
CA ASN A 202 -5.55 18.86 10.37
C ASN A 202 -4.91 19.49 9.12
N LYS A 203 -5.44 20.65 8.74
CA LYS A 203 -4.98 21.38 7.56
C LYS A 203 -3.51 21.82 7.68
N GLU A 204 -3.08 22.22 8.87
CA GLU A 204 -1.71 22.63 9.10
C GLU A 204 -0.72 21.50 8.77
N LEU A 205 -0.98 20.29 9.27
CA LEU A 205 -0.15 19.15 8.97
C LEU A 205 -0.20 18.76 7.49
N SER A 206 -1.39 18.78 6.90
CA SER A 206 -1.56 18.48 5.49
C SER A 206 -0.73 19.44 4.63
N ASP A 207 -0.75 20.74 4.94
CA ASP A 207 0.03 21.75 4.24
C ASP A 207 1.55 21.56 4.43
N LYS A 208 1.98 21.15 5.62
CA LYS A 208 3.39 20.86 5.91
C LYS A 208 3.88 19.62 5.15
N ILE A 209 3.06 18.57 5.09
CA ILE A 209 3.38 17.37 4.31
C ILE A 209 3.52 17.74 2.82
N GLU A 210 2.61 18.54 2.31
CA GLU A 210 2.65 18.97 0.92
C GLU A 210 3.88 19.81 0.62
N ASP A 211 4.22 20.77 1.49
CA ASP A 211 5.40 21.61 1.36
C ASP A 211 6.70 20.77 1.40
N GLY A 212 6.78 19.83 2.34
CA GLY A 212 7.93 18.95 2.47
C GLY A 212 8.10 18.06 1.26
N LEU A 213 7.00 17.51 0.72
CA LEU A 213 7.03 16.68 -0.47
C LEU A 213 7.55 17.47 -1.69
N LYS A 214 7.11 18.73 -1.85
CA LYS A 214 7.63 19.61 -2.90
C LYS A 214 9.12 19.86 -2.76
N LYS A 215 9.59 20.10 -1.53
CA LYS A 215 11.01 20.35 -1.26
C LYS A 215 11.89 19.16 -1.61
N ILE A 216 11.47 17.95 -1.24
CA ILE A 216 12.29 16.75 -1.52
C ILE A 216 12.27 16.40 -3.02
N LYS A 217 11.19 16.71 -3.74
CA LYS A 217 11.12 16.48 -5.19
C LYS A 217 11.98 17.47 -5.97
N ALA A 218 12.23 18.65 -5.44
CA ALA A 218 13.04 19.68 -6.09
C ALA A 218 14.54 19.43 -6.02
N ASN A 219 14.99 18.47 -5.19
CA ASN A 219 16.42 18.18 -5.00
C ASN A 219 16.89 16.99 -5.81
#